data_0f27f5a377393dcd600a512038babf8e
#
_entry.id   0f27f5a377393dcd600a512038babf8e
#
_cell.length_a   1.000
_cell.length_b   1.000
_cell.length_c   1.000
_cell.angle_alpha   90.00
_cell.angle_beta   90.00
_cell.angle_gamma   90.00
#
_symmetry.space_group_name_H-M   'P 1'
#
loop_
_entity.id
_entity.type
_entity.pdbx_description
1 polymer ?
#
loop_
_entity_poly.entity_id
_entity_poly.type
_entity_poly.pdbx_seq_one_letter_code
_entity_poly.pdbx_strand_id
1 'polypeptide(L)'
;ELKTPLTAISGYAELIENGMAEKEDLIRFAGEIHRNSKRLLTLINDTIRLAELDAMEKTIEFEDVDLYEIAENCVNMLQISAEKHQVHISLEGKRCILYANKNMMEELVYNLCDNAIRYNNTGGSVRVQVLERQDLVELSVQDTGIGIPEKSQKRVFERFYRVDKSRSKQTGGTGLGLAIVKHIIAQHNAQITLVSELGEGTEVKVIFSKNTL
;
A
#
# COMPACT_ATOMS: atom_id res chain seq x y z
N GLU A 1 -12.30 12.59 -3.70
CA GLU A 1 -12.18 11.53 -2.69
C GLU A 1 -12.18 12.07 -1.23
N LEU A 2 -11.60 13.26 -0.93
CA LEU A 2 -11.64 13.88 0.43
C LEU A 2 -13.04 14.29 0.88
N LYS A 3 -13.91 14.67 -0.05
CA LYS A 3 -15.27 15.16 0.25
C LYS A 3 -16.16 14.07 0.86
N THR A 4 -16.04 12.83 0.39
CA THR A 4 -16.90 11.71 0.83
C THR A 4 -16.77 11.39 2.33
N PRO A 5 -15.54 11.13 2.88
CA PRO A 5 -15.41 10.88 4.31
C PRO A 5 -15.78 12.09 5.16
N LEU A 6 -15.50 13.32 4.70
CA LEU A 6 -15.86 14.53 5.40
C LEU A 6 -17.39 14.68 5.52
N THR A 7 -18.13 14.45 4.42
CA THR A 7 -19.61 14.49 4.44
C THR A 7 -20.18 13.43 5.37
N ALA A 8 -19.59 12.22 5.42
CA ALA A 8 -20.05 11.18 6.35
C ALA A 8 -19.81 11.58 7.82
N ILE A 9 -18.62 12.13 8.15
CA ILE A 9 -18.30 12.64 9.50
C ILE A 9 -19.32 13.70 9.90
N SER A 10 -19.54 14.71 9.05
CA SER A 10 -20.46 15.80 9.31
C SER A 10 -21.89 15.30 9.50
N GLY A 11 -22.37 14.40 8.63
CA GLY A 11 -23.74 13.87 8.72
C GLY A 11 -24.00 13.06 10.00
N TYR A 12 -23.07 12.18 10.41
CA TYR A 12 -23.23 11.44 11.66
C TYR A 12 -23.13 12.36 12.90
N ALA A 13 -22.25 13.37 12.86
CA ALA A 13 -22.14 14.35 13.94
C ALA A 13 -23.42 15.17 14.07
N GLU A 14 -24.01 15.63 12.96
CA GLU A 14 -25.26 16.36 12.92
C GLU A 14 -26.45 15.55 13.46
N LEU A 15 -26.53 14.24 13.13
CA LEU A 15 -27.56 13.36 13.68
C LEU A 15 -27.45 13.22 15.21
N ILE A 16 -26.24 13.17 15.75
CA ILE A 16 -26.01 13.15 17.20
C ILE A 16 -26.38 14.49 17.84
N GLU A 17 -25.91 15.60 17.27
CA GLU A 17 -26.11 16.95 17.77
C GLU A 17 -27.59 17.32 17.85
N ASN A 18 -28.36 16.96 16.82
CA ASN A 18 -29.80 17.23 16.74
C ASN A 18 -30.67 16.26 17.55
N GLY A 19 -30.08 15.34 18.31
CA GLY A 19 -30.80 14.35 19.10
C GLY A 19 -31.60 13.33 18.28
N MET A 20 -31.24 13.17 16.99
CA MET A 20 -31.86 12.19 16.07
C MET A 20 -31.25 10.78 16.20
N ALA A 21 -30.20 10.63 17.01
CA ALA A 21 -29.57 9.36 17.30
C ALA A 21 -30.17 8.75 18.58
N GLU A 22 -30.69 7.54 18.48
CA GLU A 22 -31.08 6.76 19.64
C GLU A 22 -29.83 6.29 20.42
N LYS A 23 -29.99 5.92 21.71
CA LYS A 23 -28.86 5.50 22.56
C LYS A 23 -28.02 4.37 21.92
N GLU A 24 -28.68 3.45 21.22
CA GLU A 24 -28.08 2.31 20.56
C GLU A 24 -27.27 2.71 19.31
N ASP A 25 -27.67 3.82 18.66
CA ASP A 25 -26.98 4.35 17.48
C ASP A 25 -25.73 5.18 17.80
N LEU A 26 -25.62 5.74 19.00
CA LEU A 26 -24.50 6.65 19.36
C LEU A 26 -23.13 5.98 19.20
N ILE A 27 -22.98 4.74 19.66
CA ILE A 27 -21.72 4.00 19.54
C ILE A 27 -21.43 3.70 18.07
N ARG A 28 -22.43 3.34 17.29
CA ARG A 28 -22.32 3.08 15.86
C ARG A 28 -21.90 4.34 15.11
N PHE A 29 -22.55 5.47 15.35
CA PHE A 29 -22.23 6.76 14.70
C PHE A 29 -20.85 7.27 15.10
N ALA A 30 -20.48 7.19 16.38
CA ALA A 30 -19.12 7.50 16.83
C ALA A 30 -18.07 6.62 16.14
N GLY A 31 -18.35 5.33 15.97
CA GLY A 31 -17.50 4.40 15.23
C GLY A 31 -17.36 4.77 13.75
N GLU A 32 -18.45 5.22 13.10
CA GLU A 32 -18.39 5.68 11.71
C GLU A 32 -17.61 7.00 11.57
N ILE A 33 -17.81 7.96 12.49
CA ILE A 33 -17.00 9.18 12.53
C ILE A 33 -15.53 8.84 12.68
N HIS A 34 -15.17 7.97 13.62
CA HIS A 34 -13.77 7.58 13.84
C HIS A 34 -13.15 6.90 12.61
N ARG A 35 -13.86 5.95 11.96
CA ARG A 35 -13.38 5.28 10.75
C ARG A 35 -13.14 6.25 9.59
N ASN A 36 -14.09 7.17 9.36
CA ASN A 36 -13.98 8.16 8.28
C ASN A 36 -12.90 9.19 8.58
N SER A 37 -12.70 9.60 9.84
CA SER A 37 -11.62 10.51 10.26
C SER A 37 -10.24 9.87 10.02
N LYS A 38 -10.06 8.60 10.42
CA LYS A 38 -8.81 7.87 10.18
C LYS A 38 -8.52 7.74 8.68
N ARG A 39 -9.54 7.42 7.88
CA ARG A 39 -9.41 7.35 6.42
C ARG A 39 -9.03 8.70 5.81
N LEU A 40 -9.65 9.79 6.28
CA LEU A 40 -9.35 11.14 5.81
C LEU A 40 -7.92 11.54 6.11
N LEU A 41 -7.41 11.24 7.32
CA LEU A 41 -6.02 11.46 7.70
C LEU A 41 -5.05 10.69 6.78
N THR A 42 -5.33 9.42 6.50
CA THR A 42 -4.50 8.64 5.56
C THR A 42 -4.50 9.27 4.17
N LEU A 43 -5.67 9.68 3.64
CA LEU A 43 -5.77 10.35 2.33
C LEU A 43 -4.96 11.66 2.27
N ILE A 44 -5.01 12.46 3.34
CA ILE A 44 -4.26 13.72 3.44
C ILE A 44 -2.76 13.41 3.43
N ASN A 45 -2.30 12.50 4.28
CA ASN A 45 -0.88 12.14 4.37
C ASN A 45 -0.35 11.58 3.05
N ASP A 46 -1.08 10.66 2.41
CA ASP A 46 -0.69 10.09 1.11
C ASP A 46 -0.64 11.18 0.01
N THR A 47 -1.56 12.15 0.07
CA THR A 47 -1.60 13.27 -0.90
C THR A 47 -0.42 14.22 -0.70
N ILE A 48 -0.10 14.57 0.55
CA ILE A 48 1.08 15.38 0.90
C ILE A 48 2.33 14.63 0.45
N ARG A 49 2.44 13.34 0.77
CA ARG A 49 3.59 12.51 0.38
C ARG A 49 3.80 12.49 -1.13
N LEU A 50 2.72 12.32 -1.89
CA LEU A 50 2.79 12.33 -3.35
C LEU A 50 3.21 13.69 -3.91
N ALA A 51 2.75 14.79 -3.29
CA ALA A 51 3.16 16.13 -3.67
C ALA A 51 4.64 16.41 -3.33
N GLU A 52 5.13 15.90 -2.20
CA GLU A 52 6.56 15.94 -1.85
C GLU A 52 7.40 15.17 -2.88
N LEU A 53 7.00 13.96 -3.22
CA LEU A 53 7.68 13.13 -4.23
C LEU A 53 7.71 13.82 -5.60
N ASP A 54 6.62 14.47 -6.02
CA ASP A 54 6.56 15.24 -7.27
C ASP A 54 7.48 16.49 -7.23
N ALA A 55 7.70 17.08 -6.04
CA ALA A 55 8.54 18.28 -5.87
C ALA A 55 10.04 17.95 -5.69
N MET A 56 10.38 16.71 -5.32
CA MET A 56 11.74 16.28 -4.96
C MET A 56 12.69 16.06 -6.16
N GLU A 57 12.43 16.60 -7.34
CA GLU A 57 13.29 16.40 -8.53
C GLU A 57 14.78 16.78 -8.34
N LYS A 58 15.19 17.41 -7.22
CA LYS A 58 16.54 17.99 -7.10
C LYS A 58 17.42 17.53 -5.93
N THR A 59 16.95 16.79 -4.94
CA THR A 59 17.76 16.46 -3.74
C THR A 59 17.42 15.11 -3.11
N ILE A 60 17.25 14.06 -3.92
CA ILE A 60 17.09 12.72 -3.35
C ILE A 60 18.48 12.21 -2.96
N GLU A 61 18.71 12.02 -1.67
CA GLU A 61 19.92 11.39 -1.16
C GLU A 61 19.83 9.88 -1.34
N PHE A 62 20.81 9.30 -2.01
CA PHE A 62 20.97 7.86 -2.20
C PHE A 62 22.13 7.38 -1.32
N GLU A 63 21.98 6.19 -0.78
CA GLU A 63 22.97 5.51 0.05
C GLU A 63 22.95 4.00 -0.20
N ASP A 64 23.95 3.29 0.27
CA ASP A 64 23.95 1.83 0.25
C ASP A 64 22.97 1.31 1.31
N VAL A 65 21.88 0.70 0.88
CA VAL A 65 20.84 0.14 1.74
C VAL A 65 20.75 -1.36 1.57
N ASP A 66 20.48 -2.08 2.65
CA ASP A 66 20.16 -3.51 2.60
C ASP A 66 18.66 -3.70 2.37
N LEU A 67 18.28 -4.07 1.14
CA LEU A 67 16.87 -4.24 0.80
C LEU A 67 16.22 -5.41 1.55
N TYR A 68 17.00 -6.46 1.91
CA TYR A 68 16.48 -7.57 2.71
C TYR A 68 16.15 -7.12 4.13
N GLU A 69 17.02 -6.33 4.78
CA GLU A 69 16.79 -5.77 6.10
C GLU A 69 15.56 -4.85 6.10
N ILE A 70 15.40 -4.01 5.07
CA ILE A 70 14.22 -3.18 4.91
C ILE A 70 12.94 -4.04 4.79
N ALA A 71 12.99 -5.09 3.97
CA ALA A 71 11.87 -6.01 3.80
C ALA A 71 11.54 -6.76 5.10
N GLU A 72 12.55 -7.20 5.86
CA GLU A 72 12.39 -7.88 7.14
C GLU A 72 11.70 -6.97 8.17
N ASN A 73 12.18 -5.74 8.31
CA ASN A 73 11.57 -4.74 9.21
C ASN A 73 10.11 -4.46 8.83
N CYS A 74 9.83 -4.34 7.53
CA CYS A 74 8.49 -4.10 7.03
C CYS A 74 7.56 -5.29 7.29
N VAL A 75 8.01 -6.53 7.02
CA VAL A 75 7.24 -7.76 7.29
C VAL A 75 6.93 -7.88 8.77
N ASN A 76 7.92 -7.65 9.65
CA ASN A 76 7.73 -7.68 11.10
C ASN A 76 6.71 -6.63 11.57
N MET A 77 6.75 -5.42 11.04
CA MET A 77 5.79 -4.36 11.36
C MET A 77 4.36 -4.70 10.89
N LEU A 78 4.22 -5.38 9.76
CA LEU A 78 2.93 -5.75 9.18
C LEU A 78 2.35 -7.06 9.75
N GLN A 79 3.08 -7.80 10.59
CA GLN A 79 2.63 -9.08 11.17
C GLN A 79 1.28 -8.95 11.87
N ILE A 80 1.10 -7.92 12.72
CA ILE A 80 -0.16 -7.68 13.44
C ILE A 80 -1.31 -7.41 12.45
N SER A 81 -1.03 -6.69 11.37
CA SER A 81 -2.03 -6.42 10.33
C SER A 81 -2.40 -7.71 9.59
N ALA A 82 -1.42 -8.54 9.25
CA ALA A 82 -1.61 -9.82 8.59
C ALA A 82 -2.45 -10.78 9.45
N GLU A 83 -2.13 -10.90 10.73
CA GLU A 83 -2.90 -11.70 11.71
C GLU A 83 -4.36 -11.24 11.78
N LYS A 84 -4.59 -9.93 11.87
CA LYS A 84 -5.95 -9.36 11.89
C LYS A 84 -6.76 -9.71 10.63
N HIS A 85 -6.09 -9.81 9.47
CA HIS A 85 -6.71 -10.20 8.21
C HIS A 85 -6.69 -11.72 7.99
N GLN A 86 -6.13 -12.50 8.95
CA GLN A 86 -5.95 -13.94 8.85
C GLN A 86 -5.14 -14.35 7.61
N VAL A 87 -4.05 -13.62 7.35
CA VAL A 87 -3.14 -13.82 6.22
C VAL A 87 -1.77 -14.18 6.77
N HIS A 88 -1.11 -15.17 6.17
CA HIS A 88 0.26 -15.53 6.51
C HIS A 88 1.23 -14.73 5.65
N ILE A 89 2.11 -13.94 6.28
CA ILE A 89 3.17 -13.21 5.58
C ILE A 89 4.54 -13.85 5.86
N SER A 90 5.35 -14.04 4.82
CA SER A 90 6.70 -14.61 4.89
C SER A 90 7.70 -13.83 4.06
N LEU A 91 8.97 -13.87 4.48
CA LEU A 91 10.10 -13.29 3.75
C LEU A 91 11.11 -14.37 3.40
N GLU A 92 11.58 -14.37 2.16
CA GLU A 92 12.62 -15.24 1.64
C GLU A 92 13.72 -14.40 0.98
N GLY A 93 14.96 -14.86 1.06
CA GLY A 93 16.09 -14.20 0.42
C GLY A 93 17.31 -14.09 1.29
N LYS A 94 18.16 -13.15 0.99
CA LYS A 94 19.39 -12.87 1.73
C LYS A 94 19.73 -11.39 1.60
N ARG A 95 20.68 -10.94 2.43
CA ARG A 95 21.26 -9.60 2.38
C ARG A 95 21.58 -9.18 0.95
N CYS A 96 21.09 -8.01 0.57
CA CYS A 96 21.19 -7.50 -0.78
C CYS A 96 21.36 -5.98 -0.78
N ILE A 97 22.57 -5.51 -1.07
CA ILE A 97 22.88 -4.07 -1.07
C ILE A 97 22.45 -3.43 -2.39
N LEU A 98 21.76 -2.31 -2.26
CA LEU A 98 21.26 -1.50 -3.34
C LEU A 98 21.58 -0.02 -3.06
N TYR A 99 22.07 0.73 -4.05
CA TYR A 99 22.23 2.17 -3.94
C TYR A 99 20.89 2.86 -4.18
N ALA A 100 20.25 3.31 -3.09
CA ALA A 100 18.87 3.78 -3.12
C ALA A 100 18.58 4.80 -2.01
N ASN A 101 17.43 5.47 -2.08
CA ASN A 101 16.91 6.23 -0.94
C ASN A 101 16.19 5.29 0.03
N LYS A 102 16.69 5.20 1.26
CA LYS A 102 16.18 4.29 2.29
C LYS A 102 14.69 4.45 2.57
N ASN A 103 14.25 5.68 2.80
CA ASN A 103 12.85 5.96 3.12
C ASN A 103 11.90 5.57 1.97
N MET A 104 12.32 5.81 0.73
CA MET A 104 11.54 5.39 -0.45
C MET A 104 11.49 3.87 -0.59
N MET A 105 12.57 3.14 -0.25
CA MET A 105 12.56 1.68 -0.27
C MET A 105 11.64 1.12 0.82
N GLU A 106 11.67 1.66 2.03
CA GLU A 106 10.74 1.30 3.12
C GLU A 106 9.29 1.53 2.68
N GLU A 107 8.99 2.67 2.08
CA GLU A 107 7.66 3.02 1.58
C GLU A 107 7.18 2.12 0.43
N LEU A 108 8.09 1.77 -0.49
CA LEU A 108 7.84 0.82 -1.58
C LEU A 108 7.42 -0.54 -1.04
N VAL A 109 8.25 -1.13 -0.17
CA VAL A 109 7.99 -2.46 0.41
C VAL A 109 6.69 -2.44 1.21
N TYR A 110 6.50 -1.40 2.05
CA TYR A 110 5.28 -1.24 2.84
C TYR A 110 4.02 -1.22 1.96
N ASN A 111 3.98 -0.38 0.93
CA ASN A 111 2.80 -0.25 0.07
C ASN A 111 2.47 -1.54 -0.69
N LEU A 112 3.48 -2.28 -1.13
CA LEU A 112 3.28 -3.56 -1.81
C LEU A 112 2.74 -4.61 -0.83
N CYS A 113 3.36 -4.75 0.36
CA CYS A 113 2.95 -5.73 1.37
C CYS A 113 1.57 -5.40 1.98
N ASP A 114 1.28 -4.13 2.30
CA ASP A 114 -0.01 -3.71 2.83
C ASP A 114 -1.15 -3.97 1.84
N ASN A 115 -0.92 -3.72 0.54
CA ASN A 115 -1.87 -4.08 -0.51
C ASN A 115 -2.08 -5.60 -0.59
N ALA A 116 -1.02 -6.39 -0.57
CA ALA A 116 -1.08 -7.85 -0.63
C ALA A 116 -1.84 -8.46 0.57
N ILE A 117 -1.74 -7.85 1.76
CA ILE A 117 -2.50 -8.24 2.95
C ILE A 117 -3.97 -7.81 2.83
N ARG A 118 -4.24 -6.55 2.50
CA ARG A 118 -5.60 -5.97 2.46
C ARG A 118 -6.51 -6.59 1.42
N TYR A 119 -5.96 -6.98 0.29
CA TYR A 119 -6.71 -7.57 -0.82
C TYR A 119 -6.59 -9.09 -0.87
N ASN A 120 -6.10 -9.70 0.21
CA ASN A 120 -6.02 -11.14 0.33
C ASN A 120 -7.36 -11.79 0.70
N ASN A 121 -7.41 -13.10 0.57
CA ASN A 121 -8.48 -13.93 1.09
C ASN A 121 -8.15 -14.35 2.53
N THR A 122 -9.17 -14.59 3.34
CA THR A 122 -9.01 -15.19 4.69
C THR A 122 -8.33 -16.56 4.58
N GLY A 123 -7.27 -16.76 5.34
CA GLY A 123 -6.44 -17.98 5.26
C GLY A 123 -5.42 -17.97 4.12
N GLY A 124 -5.33 -16.86 3.37
CA GLY A 124 -4.35 -16.72 2.29
C GLY A 124 -2.93 -16.39 2.77
N SER A 125 -2.04 -16.16 1.82
CA SER A 125 -0.63 -15.89 2.09
C SER A 125 -0.07 -14.73 1.27
N VAL A 126 0.98 -14.11 1.82
CA VAL A 126 1.84 -13.14 1.15
C VAL A 126 3.28 -13.63 1.26
N ARG A 127 3.95 -13.75 0.12
CA ARG A 127 5.35 -14.10 0.04
C ARG A 127 6.14 -12.90 -0.46
N VAL A 128 7.08 -12.44 0.34
CA VAL A 128 8.04 -11.39 -0.02
C VAL A 128 9.37 -12.05 -0.34
N GLN A 129 9.98 -11.73 -1.47
CA GLN A 129 11.29 -12.28 -1.84
C GLN A 129 12.24 -11.15 -2.23
N VAL A 130 13.48 -11.23 -1.76
CA VAL A 130 14.58 -10.36 -2.17
C VAL A 130 15.70 -11.23 -2.74
N LEU A 131 15.94 -11.07 -4.03
CA LEU A 131 16.91 -11.87 -4.79
C LEU A 131 17.93 -10.98 -5.48
N GLU A 132 19.16 -11.43 -5.46
CA GLU A 132 20.26 -10.83 -6.22
C GLU A 132 20.58 -11.70 -7.44
N ARG A 133 20.56 -11.11 -8.62
CA ARG A 133 20.89 -11.79 -9.87
C ARG A 133 21.90 -10.94 -10.66
N GLN A 134 23.17 -11.32 -10.61
CA GLN A 134 24.26 -10.57 -11.25
C GLN A 134 24.25 -9.09 -10.78
N ASP A 135 24.01 -8.15 -11.71
CA ASP A 135 23.96 -6.72 -11.45
C ASP A 135 22.54 -6.19 -11.13
N LEU A 136 21.60 -7.08 -10.88
CA LEU A 136 20.21 -6.75 -10.60
C LEU A 136 19.80 -7.17 -9.19
N VAL A 137 18.93 -6.39 -8.57
CA VAL A 137 18.23 -6.71 -7.33
C VAL A 137 16.75 -6.80 -7.63
N GLU A 138 16.14 -7.92 -7.31
CA GLU A 138 14.72 -8.20 -7.51
C GLU A 138 14.00 -8.23 -6.16
N LEU A 139 12.97 -7.40 -6.02
CA LEU A 139 11.96 -7.49 -4.97
C LEU A 139 10.69 -8.05 -5.58
N SER A 140 10.16 -9.14 -5.04
CA SER A 140 8.87 -9.70 -5.43
C SER A 140 7.94 -9.78 -4.24
N VAL A 141 6.69 -9.36 -4.41
CA VAL A 141 5.60 -9.52 -3.44
C VAL A 141 4.48 -10.25 -4.15
N GLN A 142 4.20 -11.47 -3.70
CA GLN A 142 3.17 -12.35 -4.24
C GLN A 142 2.10 -12.62 -3.20
N ASP A 143 0.83 -12.50 -3.58
CA ASP A 143 -0.31 -12.82 -2.73
C ASP A 143 -1.23 -13.87 -3.36
N THR A 144 -2.03 -14.53 -2.54
CA THR A 144 -3.08 -15.48 -2.94
C THR A 144 -4.46 -14.84 -2.81
N GLY A 145 -4.54 -13.54 -3.04
CA GLY A 145 -5.74 -12.75 -2.81
C GLY A 145 -6.76 -12.79 -3.97
N ILE A 146 -7.57 -11.75 -4.01
CA ILE A 146 -8.68 -11.67 -4.98
C ILE A 146 -8.24 -11.45 -6.44
N GLY A 147 -6.97 -11.13 -6.66
CA GLY A 147 -6.46 -10.77 -7.99
C GLY A 147 -7.04 -9.46 -8.55
N ILE A 148 -6.55 -9.07 -9.72
CA ILE A 148 -6.89 -7.82 -10.40
C ILE A 148 -7.42 -8.14 -11.80
N PRO A 149 -8.65 -7.72 -12.14
CA PRO A 149 -9.18 -7.90 -13.49
C PRO A 149 -8.27 -7.29 -14.56
N GLU A 150 -8.04 -7.95 -15.67
CA GLU A 150 -7.12 -7.55 -16.74
C GLU A 150 -7.31 -6.09 -17.17
N LYS A 151 -8.58 -5.66 -17.36
CA LYS A 151 -8.92 -4.26 -17.70
C LYS A 151 -8.46 -3.21 -16.70
N SER A 152 -8.17 -3.63 -15.45
CA SER A 152 -7.77 -2.74 -14.34
C SER A 152 -6.27 -2.76 -14.09
N GLN A 153 -5.51 -3.77 -14.56
CA GLN A 153 -4.09 -3.95 -14.24
C GLN A 153 -3.21 -2.77 -14.66
N LYS A 154 -3.48 -2.15 -15.81
CA LYS A 154 -2.76 -0.95 -16.26
C LYS A 154 -3.13 0.29 -15.43
N ARG A 155 -4.35 0.31 -14.87
CA ARG A 155 -4.91 1.47 -14.19
C ARG A 155 -4.67 1.49 -12.69
N VAL A 156 -4.31 0.37 -12.07
CA VAL A 156 -4.09 0.31 -10.60
C VAL A 156 -2.96 1.22 -10.11
N PHE A 157 -2.10 1.70 -11.01
CA PHE A 157 -1.05 2.68 -10.75
C PHE A 157 -1.51 4.14 -10.94
N GLU A 158 -2.77 4.37 -11.39
CA GLU A 158 -3.34 5.71 -11.47
C GLU A 158 -3.72 6.21 -10.07
N ARG A 159 -3.56 7.51 -9.82
CA ARG A 159 -3.93 8.15 -8.54
C ARG A 159 -5.43 7.98 -8.29
N PHE A 160 -5.80 7.59 -7.06
CA PHE A 160 -7.18 7.37 -6.61
C PHE A 160 -7.94 6.26 -7.36
N TYR A 161 -7.25 5.49 -8.22
CA TYR A 161 -7.91 4.39 -8.90
C TYR A 161 -8.16 3.22 -7.95
N ARG A 162 -9.31 2.60 -8.07
CA ARG A 162 -9.74 1.43 -7.30
C ARG A 162 -10.62 0.55 -8.17
N VAL A 163 -10.38 -0.75 -8.16
CA VAL A 163 -11.14 -1.74 -8.95
C VAL A 163 -12.60 -1.78 -8.49
N ASP A 164 -12.84 -1.75 -7.17
CA ASP A 164 -14.16 -1.73 -6.55
C ASP A 164 -14.22 -0.67 -5.44
N LYS A 165 -15.02 0.38 -5.68
CA LYS A 165 -15.22 1.48 -4.72
C LYS A 165 -16.02 1.06 -3.48
N SER A 166 -16.87 0.03 -3.57
CA SER A 166 -17.73 -0.40 -2.47
C SER A 166 -16.95 -1.26 -1.46
N ARG A 167 -16.23 -2.26 -1.95
CA ARG A 167 -15.41 -3.16 -1.15
C ARG A 167 -14.24 -2.42 -0.47
N SER A 168 -13.65 -1.48 -1.18
CA SER A 168 -12.53 -0.70 -0.66
C SER A 168 -12.94 0.39 0.34
N LYS A 169 -14.24 0.67 0.56
CA LYS A 169 -14.69 1.44 1.74
C LYS A 169 -14.48 0.65 3.03
N GLN A 170 -14.62 -0.67 2.99
CA GLN A 170 -14.41 -1.56 4.14
C GLN A 170 -12.91 -1.78 4.43
N THR A 171 -12.09 -1.89 3.40
CA THR A 171 -10.63 -2.11 3.55
C THR A 171 -9.83 -0.83 3.83
N GLY A 172 -10.42 0.37 3.73
CA GLY A 172 -9.76 1.64 4.07
C GLY A 172 -8.71 2.13 3.07
N GLY A 173 -8.57 1.50 1.90
CA GLY A 173 -7.58 1.90 0.90
C GLY A 173 -7.83 3.28 0.30
N THR A 174 -6.78 4.07 0.08
CA THR A 174 -6.83 5.43 -0.49
C THR A 174 -6.80 5.43 -2.03
N GLY A 175 -6.24 4.37 -2.64
CA GLY A 175 -5.95 4.31 -4.07
C GLY A 175 -4.70 5.12 -4.46
N LEU A 176 -3.85 5.46 -3.50
CA LEU A 176 -2.60 6.20 -3.73
C LEU A 176 -1.35 5.34 -3.57
N GLY A 177 -1.39 4.24 -2.81
CA GLY A 177 -0.22 3.41 -2.52
C GLY A 177 0.53 2.93 -3.76
N LEU A 178 -0.17 2.38 -4.77
CA LEU A 178 0.49 1.96 -6.02
C LEU A 178 0.93 3.15 -6.91
N ALA A 179 0.30 4.31 -6.80
CA ALA A 179 0.78 5.52 -7.45
C ALA A 179 2.10 6.01 -6.83
N ILE A 180 2.23 5.93 -5.50
CA ILE A 180 3.48 6.19 -4.77
C ILE A 180 4.56 5.18 -5.21
N VAL A 181 4.24 3.88 -5.25
CA VAL A 181 5.15 2.83 -5.76
C VAL A 181 5.67 3.18 -7.16
N LYS A 182 4.78 3.56 -8.08
CA LYS A 182 5.15 3.94 -9.44
C LYS A 182 6.12 5.14 -9.46
N HIS A 183 5.89 6.13 -8.60
CA HIS A 183 6.76 7.30 -8.49
C HIS A 183 8.15 6.90 -7.97
N ILE A 184 8.23 6.11 -6.89
CA ILE A 184 9.49 5.62 -6.31
C ILE A 184 10.30 4.84 -7.35
N ILE A 185 9.64 3.98 -8.13
CA ILE A 185 10.26 3.19 -9.20
C ILE A 185 10.87 4.10 -10.27
N ALA A 186 10.14 5.16 -10.68
CA ALA A 186 10.65 6.11 -11.65
C ALA A 186 11.89 6.86 -11.14
N GLN A 187 11.90 7.27 -9.87
CA GLN A 187 13.06 7.95 -9.24
C GLN A 187 14.30 7.05 -9.13
N HIS A 188 14.13 5.74 -9.06
CA HIS A 188 15.23 4.78 -8.99
C HIS A 188 15.56 4.13 -10.35
N ASN A 189 14.98 4.60 -11.45
CA ASN A 189 15.14 4.00 -12.78
C ASN A 189 14.90 2.47 -12.78
N ALA A 190 14.02 2.01 -11.88
CA ALA A 190 13.70 0.60 -11.73
C ALA A 190 12.57 0.17 -12.70
N GLN A 191 12.43 -1.14 -12.87
CA GLN A 191 11.37 -1.73 -13.68
C GLN A 191 10.34 -2.40 -12.78
N ILE A 192 9.06 -2.30 -13.12
CA ILE A 192 7.98 -2.99 -12.43
C ILE A 192 7.21 -3.87 -13.40
N THR A 193 6.89 -5.08 -12.95
CA THR A 193 5.93 -5.97 -13.62
C THR A 193 4.84 -6.36 -12.64
N LEU A 194 3.62 -6.47 -13.14
CA LEU A 194 2.45 -6.92 -12.40
C LEU A 194 1.82 -8.07 -13.18
N VAL A 195 1.71 -9.22 -12.54
CA VAL A 195 1.00 -10.40 -13.05
C VAL A 195 -0.12 -10.70 -12.08
N SER A 196 -1.34 -10.78 -12.57
CA SER A 196 -2.50 -11.02 -11.71
C SER A 196 -3.59 -11.76 -12.47
N GLU A 197 -4.21 -12.71 -11.78
CA GLU A 197 -5.38 -13.43 -12.27
C GLU A 197 -6.51 -13.32 -11.24
N LEU A 198 -7.71 -13.02 -11.70
CA LEU A 198 -8.86 -12.80 -10.81
C LEU A 198 -9.22 -14.11 -10.09
N GLY A 199 -9.17 -14.07 -8.76
CA GLY A 199 -9.40 -15.23 -7.89
C GLY A 199 -8.15 -16.02 -7.51
N GLU A 200 -7.00 -15.81 -8.18
CA GLU A 200 -5.75 -16.55 -7.94
C GLU A 200 -4.71 -15.73 -7.16
N GLY A 201 -4.77 -14.39 -7.26
CA GLY A 201 -3.85 -13.49 -6.57
C GLY A 201 -3.07 -12.57 -7.50
N THR A 202 -2.05 -11.94 -6.94
CA THR A 202 -1.22 -10.95 -7.65
C THR A 202 0.26 -11.15 -7.30
N GLU A 203 1.13 -11.05 -8.29
CA GLU A 203 2.57 -10.89 -8.11
C GLU A 203 2.99 -9.51 -8.64
N VAL A 204 3.62 -8.72 -7.79
CA VAL A 204 4.31 -7.48 -8.18
C VAL A 204 5.79 -7.68 -8.01
N LYS A 205 6.54 -7.45 -9.09
CA LYS A 205 7.98 -7.63 -9.14
C LYS A 205 8.64 -6.32 -9.53
N VAL A 206 9.63 -5.90 -8.75
CA VAL A 206 10.43 -4.69 -8.98
C VAL A 206 11.88 -5.08 -9.16
N ILE A 207 12.50 -4.60 -10.23
CA ILE A 207 13.88 -4.90 -10.60
C ILE A 207 14.68 -3.61 -10.58
N PHE A 208 15.72 -3.57 -9.77
CA PHE A 208 16.67 -2.47 -9.66
C PHE A 208 18.00 -2.87 -10.30
N SER A 209 18.69 -1.92 -10.93
CA SER A 209 20.09 -2.07 -11.32
C SER A 209 20.98 -1.67 -10.14
N LYS A 210 22.02 -2.48 -9.83
CA LYS A 210 23.01 -2.11 -8.80
C LYS A 210 23.91 -0.95 -9.21
N ASN A 211 24.06 -0.74 -10.52
CA ASN A 211 24.99 0.23 -11.09
C ASN A 211 24.29 1.50 -11.61
N THR A 212 23.09 1.83 -11.10
CA THR A 212 22.42 3.05 -11.55
C THR A 212 23.04 4.26 -10.82
N LEU A 213 23.98 4.92 -11.47
CA LEU A 213 24.35 6.32 -11.32
C LEU A 213 23.56 7.13 -12.34
#